data_2a53a4931864fc2382e4f33030c85957
#
_entry.id   2a53a4931864fc2382e4f33030c85957
#
_cell.length_a   1.000
_cell.length_b   1.000
_cell.length_c   1.000
_cell.angle_alpha   90.00
_cell.angle_beta   90.00
_cell.angle_gamma   90.00
#
_symmetry.space_group_name_H-M   'P 1'
#
loop_
_entity.id
_entity.type
_entity.pdbx_description
1 polymer ?
#
loop_
_entity_poly.entity_id
_entity_poly.type
_entity_poly.pdbx_seq_one_letter_code
_entity_poly.pdbx_strand_id
1 'polypeptide(L)'
;STPFNESLENNVISVDKVDLGDLGFLKSQSIPKALYNVPGVSFITTGPGIQKPIIRGLSGNRVVTVYQGVRFENMQWGDEHGLEIHTSGISSIELIKGPLSVLYGSDAIGGVLYITPEDYLLENDFKVDIESLYNTNYSGINSSVGINTTMNKFSLLARASIIDAGDYESPVGVVENTKFDMTDFKFGIGFNSKSFSSDLRMNFNCSNLGIPHS
;
A
#
# COMPACT_ATOMS: atom_id res chain seq x y z
N SER A 1 11.73 7.11 0.11
CA SER A 1 13.14 7.53 -0.10
C SER A 1 14.02 6.29 0.00
N THR A 2 14.76 6.02 -1.05
CA THR A 2 15.83 5.03 -0.97
C THR A 2 16.80 5.42 0.16
N PRO A 3 17.49 4.49 0.83
CA PRO A 3 18.46 4.82 1.87
C PRO A 3 19.62 5.70 1.35
N PHE A 4 19.67 5.95 0.07
CA PHE A 4 20.59 6.87 -0.59
C PHE A 4 19.80 8.05 -1.13
N ASN A 5 20.00 9.22 -0.56
CA ASN A 5 19.41 10.51 -0.99
C ASN A 5 20.00 10.99 -2.34
N GLU A 6 20.04 10.14 -3.35
CA GLU A 6 20.49 10.47 -4.69
C GLU A 6 19.30 10.71 -5.62
N SER A 7 19.40 11.70 -6.49
CA SER A 7 18.38 11.98 -7.49
C SER A 7 18.23 10.78 -8.43
N LEU A 8 17.00 10.37 -8.69
CA LEU A 8 16.64 9.23 -9.57
C LEU A 8 17.28 9.32 -10.98
N GLU A 9 17.63 10.52 -11.42
CA GLU A 9 18.21 10.78 -12.74
C GLU A 9 19.67 10.29 -12.90
N ASN A 10 20.40 10.09 -11.81
CA ASN A 10 21.82 9.70 -11.85
C ASN A 10 22.05 8.22 -11.52
N ASN A 11 21.00 7.46 -11.24
CA ASN A 11 21.12 6.07 -10.86
C ASN A 11 20.95 5.15 -12.08
N VAL A 12 21.93 4.31 -12.34
CA VAL A 12 21.89 3.15 -13.26
C VAL A 12 20.84 2.10 -12.81
N ILE A 13 20.01 2.43 -11.84
CA ILE A 13 19.16 1.57 -11.06
C ILE A 13 17.72 1.78 -11.51
N SER A 14 17.06 0.70 -11.92
CA SER A 14 15.66 0.72 -12.31
C SER A 14 14.76 0.81 -11.06
N VAL A 15 14.40 2.01 -10.68
CA VAL A 15 13.38 2.30 -9.68
C VAL A 15 12.20 2.96 -10.39
N ASP A 16 11.06 2.32 -10.39
CA ASP A 16 9.81 2.92 -10.86
C ASP A 16 9.05 3.45 -9.65
N LYS A 17 8.79 4.74 -9.62
CA LYS A 17 8.01 5.39 -8.59
C LYS A 17 6.62 5.74 -9.11
N VAL A 18 5.61 5.37 -8.34
CA VAL A 18 4.22 5.76 -8.56
C VAL A 18 3.78 6.62 -7.39
N ASP A 19 3.49 7.89 -7.66
CA ASP A 19 2.92 8.80 -6.68
C ASP A 19 1.41 8.63 -6.64
N LEU A 20 0.88 8.26 -5.48
CA LEU A 20 -0.54 8.00 -5.34
C LEU A 20 -1.37 9.30 -5.28
N GLY A 21 -0.74 10.43 -4.97
CA GLY A 21 -1.38 11.73 -5.04
C GLY A 21 -1.86 12.08 -6.45
N ASP A 22 -1.10 11.69 -7.47
CA ASP A 22 -1.38 11.98 -8.88
C ASP A 22 -2.41 11.04 -9.50
N LEU A 23 -2.65 9.86 -8.89
CA LEU A 23 -3.54 8.84 -9.45
C LEU A 23 -5.04 9.10 -9.23
N GLY A 24 -5.40 10.06 -8.38
CA GLY A 24 -6.80 10.42 -8.14
C GLY A 24 -7.69 9.22 -7.81
N PHE A 25 -8.66 8.94 -8.66
CA PHE A 25 -9.62 7.84 -8.49
C PHE A 25 -8.98 6.45 -8.35
N LEU A 26 -7.86 6.18 -9.03
CA LEU A 26 -7.16 4.89 -8.98
C LEU A 26 -6.54 4.63 -7.61
N LYS A 27 -6.17 5.66 -6.87
CA LYS A 27 -5.61 5.57 -5.52
C LYS A 27 -6.53 4.82 -4.56
N SER A 28 -7.82 5.07 -4.65
CA SER A 28 -8.81 4.53 -3.71
C SER A 28 -9.19 3.07 -3.96
N GLN A 29 -8.73 2.46 -5.06
CA GLN A 29 -9.17 1.11 -5.41
C GLN A 29 -8.32 0.01 -4.77
N SER A 30 -7.04 -0.05 -5.13
CA SER A 30 -6.10 -1.04 -4.58
C SER A 30 -4.67 -0.79 -5.07
N ILE A 31 -3.68 -1.36 -4.40
CA ILE A 31 -2.27 -1.30 -4.82
C ILE A 31 -2.05 -1.88 -6.22
N PRO A 32 -2.64 -3.03 -6.62
CA PRO A 32 -2.56 -3.53 -7.98
C PRO A 32 -3.05 -2.54 -9.04
N LYS A 33 -4.14 -1.85 -8.77
CA LYS A 33 -4.67 -0.82 -9.68
C LYS A 33 -3.70 0.35 -9.84
N ALA A 34 -3.07 0.77 -8.76
CA ALA A 34 -2.05 1.82 -8.79
C ALA A 34 -0.82 1.42 -9.61
N LEU A 35 -0.45 0.14 -9.60
CA LEU A 35 0.72 -0.39 -10.30
C LEU A 35 0.43 -0.98 -11.68
N TYR A 36 -0.81 -0.90 -12.16
CA TYR A 36 -1.24 -1.55 -13.42
C TYR A 36 -0.38 -1.15 -14.64
N ASN A 37 0.07 0.08 -14.69
CA ASN A 37 0.86 0.61 -15.80
C ASN A 37 2.39 0.47 -15.60
N VAL A 38 2.84 -0.13 -14.51
CA VAL A 38 4.28 -0.28 -14.24
C VAL A 38 4.84 -1.49 -14.98
N PRO A 39 5.80 -1.33 -15.91
CA PRO A 39 6.33 -2.44 -16.70
C PRO A 39 6.96 -3.53 -15.83
N GLY A 40 6.63 -4.80 -16.14
CA GLY A 40 7.17 -5.96 -15.44
C GLY A 40 6.52 -6.24 -14.07
N VAL A 41 5.38 -5.60 -13.78
CA VAL A 41 4.54 -5.90 -12.63
C VAL A 41 3.26 -6.53 -13.10
N SER A 42 2.85 -7.58 -12.44
CA SER A 42 1.53 -8.20 -12.55
C SER A 42 1.08 -8.66 -11.16
N PHE A 43 -0.14 -9.17 -11.06
CA PHE A 43 -0.69 -9.62 -9.79
C PHE A 43 -1.38 -10.96 -9.96
N ILE A 44 -1.15 -11.87 -9.02
CA ILE A 44 -2.03 -13.02 -8.81
C ILE A 44 -3.21 -12.51 -7.99
N THR A 45 -4.42 -12.72 -8.51
CA THR A 45 -5.65 -12.29 -7.86
C THR A 45 -6.58 -13.49 -7.77
N THR A 46 -6.89 -13.95 -6.57
CA THR A 46 -7.86 -15.02 -6.31
C THR A 46 -9.21 -14.46 -5.86
N GLY A 47 -9.35 -13.15 -5.89
CA GLY A 47 -10.54 -12.38 -5.52
C GLY A 47 -10.15 -10.92 -5.29
N PRO A 48 -11.11 -10.02 -5.10
CA PRO A 48 -10.81 -8.60 -4.88
C PRO A 48 -9.96 -8.33 -3.63
N GLY A 49 -10.08 -9.20 -2.59
CA GLY A 49 -9.36 -9.08 -1.33
C GLY A 49 -7.96 -9.71 -1.33
N ILE A 50 -7.68 -10.65 -2.24
CA ILE A 50 -6.43 -11.40 -2.25
C ILE A 50 -5.63 -11.05 -3.50
N GLN A 51 -4.58 -10.25 -3.33
CA GLN A 51 -3.77 -9.74 -4.44
C GLN A 51 -2.28 -9.81 -4.08
N LYS A 52 -1.51 -10.58 -4.86
CA LYS A 52 -0.06 -10.75 -4.67
C LYS A 52 0.71 -10.16 -5.82
N PRO A 53 1.72 -9.31 -5.58
CA PRO A 53 2.55 -8.78 -6.65
C PRO A 53 3.45 -9.86 -7.25
N ILE A 54 3.55 -9.84 -8.58
CA ILE A 54 4.54 -10.56 -9.37
C ILE A 54 5.45 -9.52 -10.00
N ILE A 55 6.73 -9.60 -9.72
CA ILE A 55 7.75 -8.71 -10.29
C ILE A 55 8.67 -9.54 -11.17
N ARG A 56 8.72 -9.22 -12.47
CA ARG A 56 9.53 -9.96 -13.46
C ARG A 56 9.30 -11.48 -13.43
N GLY A 57 8.05 -11.90 -13.23
CA GLY A 57 7.67 -13.32 -13.16
C GLY A 57 7.94 -14.00 -11.81
N LEU A 58 8.44 -13.29 -10.80
CA LEU A 58 8.72 -13.80 -9.47
C LEU A 58 7.71 -13.28 -8.45
N SER A 59 7.25 -14.15 -7.54
CA SER A 59 6.25 -13.86 -6.51
C SER A 59 6.58 -14.52 -5.17
N GLY A 60 5.74 -14.29 -4.17
CA GLY A 60 5.87 -14.90 -2.85
C GLY A 60 7.18 -14.50 -2.17
N ASN A 61 7.93 -15.47 -1.67
CA ASN A 61 9.18 -15.26 -0.94
C ASN A 61 10.32 -14.62 -1.75
N ARG A 62 10.10 -14.34 -3.03
CA ARG A 62 11.10 -13.71 -3.92
C ARG A 62 10.83 -12.23 -4.17
N VAL A 63 9.75 -11.72 -3.62
CA VAL A 63 9.36 -10.30 -3.67
C VAL A 63 9.21 -9.81 -2.25
N VAL A 64 10.00 -8.80 -1.89
CA VAL A 64 9.94 -8.20 -0.55
C VAL A 64 9.03 -6.98 -0.59
N THR A 65 8.10 -6.90 0.34
CA THR A 65 7.34 -5.69 0.60
C THR A 65 7.89 -4.98 1.82
N VAL A 66 8.13 -3.68 1.69
CA VAL A 66 8.54 -2.81 2.79
C VAL A 66 7.48 -1.75 2.97
N TYR A 67 6.95 -1.64 4.18
CA TYR A 67 5.98 -0.63 4.54
C TYR A 67 6.47 0.13 5.78
N GLN A 68 6.48 1.45 5.71
CA GLN A 68 7.01 2.32 6.77
C GLN A 68 8.45 1.97 7.19
N GLY A 69 9.29 1.55 6.24
CA GLY A 69 10.65 1.14 6.51
C GLY A 69 10.83 -0.24 7.15
N VAL A 70 9.75 -0.95 7.42
CA VAL A 70 9.76 -2.31 8.00
C VAL A 70 9.32 -3.32 6.94
N ARG A 71 9.97 -4.48 6.93
CA ARG A 71 9.59 -5.59 6.04
C ARG A 71 8.22 -6.13 6.45
N PHE A 72 7.33 -6.24 5.47
CA PHE A 72 5.97 -6.74 5.63
C PHE A 72 5.90 -8.18 5.11
N GLU A 73 5.70 -9.14 6.00
CA GLU A 73 5.87 -10.57 5.70
C GLU A 73 4.55 -11.34 5.47
N ASN A 74 3.39 -10.70 5.58
CA ASN A 74 2.09 -11.37 5.46
C ASN A 74 1.91 -12.18 4.18
N MET A 75 2.53 -11.76 3.07
CA MET A 75 2.41 -12.43 1.78
C MET A 75 3.18 -13.74 1.64
N GLN A 76 3.98 -14.11 2.64
CA GLN A 76 4.83 -15.32 2.59
C GLN A 76 4.08 -16.60 2.97
N TRP A 77 2.92 -16.47 3.59
CA TRP A 77 2.22 -17.54 4.30
C TRP A 77 1.19 -18.32 3.47
N GLY A 78 1.29 -18.43 2.20
CA GLY A 78 0.37 -19.21 1.38
C GLY A 78 -0.32 -18.38 0.31
N ASP A 79 -1.09 -19.01 -0.55
CA ASP A 79 -1.73 -18.34 -1.68
C ASP A 79 -2.95 -17.50 -1.27
N GLU A 80 -3.49 -17.76 -0.09
CA GLU A 80 -4.64 -17.06 0.49
C GLU A 80 -4.30 -15.69 1.12
N HIS A 81 -3.02 -15.43 1.41
CA HIS A 81 -2.60 -14.17 2.01
C HIS A 81 -2.16 -13.16 0.95
N GLY A 82 -2.91 -12.08 0.83
CA GLY A 82 -2.63 -10.98 -0.08
C GLY A 82 -1.87 -9.83 0.55
N LEU A 83 -1.74 -8.75 -0.21
CA LEU A 83 -1.22 -7.48 0.27
C LEU A 83 -2.33 -6.73 1.02
N GLU A 84 -2.51 -7.06 2.28
CA GLU A 84 -3.57 -6.53 3.16
C GLU A 84 -3.23 -5.11 3.66
N ILE A 85 -2.87 -4.22 2.74
CA ILE A 85 -2.54 -2.83 3.04
C ILE A 85 -3.57 -1.94 2.37
N HIS A 86 -4.30 -1.17 3.17
CA HIS A 86 -5.24 -0.18 2.66
C HIS A 86 -4.48 0.97 1.97
N THR A 87 -4.95 1.38 0.79
CA THR A 87 -4.30 2.42 -0.03
C THR A 87 -4.39 3.83 0.55
N SER A 88 -5.42 4.12 1.36
CA SER A 88 -5.55 5.43 2.02
C SER A 88 -4.39 5.66 3.00
N GLY A 89 -3.84 6.86 2.98
CA GLY A 89 -2.67 7.19 3.81
C GLY A 89 -1.34 6.63 3.28
N ILE A 90 -1.27 6.29 1.99
CA ILE A 90 -0.04 6.00 1.27
C ILE A 90 0.28 7.19 0.34
N SER A 91 1.50 7.69 0.37
CA SER A 91 1.94 8.76 -0.53
C SER A 91 2.48 8.20 -1.84
N SER A 92 3.34 7.21 -1.79
CA SER A 92 3.93 6.63 -3.00
C SER A 92 4.28 5.15 -2.84
N ILE A 93 4.42 4.50 -3.99
CA ILE A 93 4.92 3.14 -4.10
C ILE A 93 6.12 3.16 -5.02
N GLU A 94 7.25 2.67 -4.55
CA GLU A 94 8.47 2.52 -5.32
C GLU A 94 8.72 1.04 -5.60
N LEU A 95 8.98 0.72 -6.86
CA LEU A 95 9.35 -0.61 -7.29
C LEU A 95 10.85 -0.65 -7.58
N ILE A 96 11.60 -1.30 -6.70
CA ILE A 96 13.06 -1.42 -6.81
C ILE A 96 13.38 -2.75 -7.47
N LYS A 97 13.99 -2.69 -8.67
CA LYS A 97 14.32 -3.87 -9.48
C LYS A 97 15.84 -4.01 -9.66
N GLY A 98 16.30 -5.24 -9.78
CA GLY A 98 17.70 -5.52 -10.08
C GLY A 98 18.62 -5.52 -8.84
N PRO A 99 19.93 -5.26 -8.99
CA PRO A 99 20.92 -5.50 -7.92
C PRO A 99 20.65 -4.78 -6.60
N LEU A 100 19.99 -3.62 -6.63
CA LEU A 100 19.64 -2.88 -5.41
C LEU A 100 18.64 -3.60 -4.51
N SER A 101 17.81 -4.45 -5.06
CA SER A 101 16.86 -5.19 -4.24
C SER A 101 17.54 -6.06 -3.20
N VAL A 102 18.79 -6.51 -3.45
CA VAL A 102 19.59 -7.30 -2.52
C VAL A 102 19.87 -6.58 -1.21
N LEU A 103 19.86 -5.23 -1.20
CA LEU A 103 20.02 -4.45 0.03
C LEU A 103 18.87 -4.66 1.03
N TYR A 104 17.74 -5.18 0.56
CA TYR A 104 16.56 -5.50 1.38
C TYR A 104 16.49 -6.97 1.79
N GLY A 105 17.57 -7.75 1.50
CA GLY A 105 17.73 -9.14 1.87
C GLY A 105 17.82 -10.07 0.67
N SER A 106 18.27 -11.32 0.95
CA SER A 106 18.47 -12.38 -0.05
C SER A 106 17.18 -12.74 -0.80
N ASP A 107 16.03 -12.53 -0.18
CA ASP A 107 14.73 -12.90 -0.71
C ASP A 107 14.22 -11.90 -1.76
N ALA A 108 14.83 -10.71 -1.85
CA ALA A 108 14.43 -9.67 -2.78
C ALA A 108 14.93 -9.88 -4.22
N ILE A 109 15.12 -11.12 -4.65
CA ILE A 109 15.64 -11.46 -6.00
C ILE A 109 14.71 -10.96 -7.11
N GLY A 110 13.40 -11.03 -6.90
CA GLY A 110 12.38 -10.53 -7.83
C GLY A 110 12.32 -9.00 -7.85
N GLY A 111 12.52 -8.38 -6.69
CA GLY A 111 12.43 -6.95 -6.47
C GLY A 111 11.83 -6.60 -5.13
N VAL A 112 11.72 -5.30 -4.87
CA VAL A 112 11.14 -4.76 -3.64
C VAL A 112 10.00 -3.81 -3.99
N LEU A 113 8.87 -4.02 -3.33
CA LEU A 113 7.75 -3.09 -3.30
C LEU A 113 7.90 -2.22 -2.05
N TYR A 114 8.36 -0.98 -2.22
CA TYR A 114 8.56 -0.06 -1.12
C TYR A 114 7.38 0.91 -1.04
N ILE A 115 6.60 0.81 0.05
CA ILE A 115 5.38 1.58 0.26
C ILE A 115 5.67 2.68 1.28
N THR A 116 5.53 3.92 0.84
CA THR A 116 5.76 5.11 1.67
C THR A 116 4.43 5.62 2.22
N PRO A 117 4.29 5.76 3.54
CA PRO A 117 3.10 6.35 4.14
C PRO A 117 3.00 7.84 3.78
N GLU A 118 1.82 8.43 3.98
CA GLU A 118 1.63 9.86 3.82
C GLU A 118 2.54 10.67 4.76
N ASP A 119 3.03 11.79 4.25
CA ASP A 119 3.88 12.69 5.02
C ASP A 119 3.04 13.54 5.98
N TYR A 120 3.67 13.99 7.07
CA TYR A 120 3.09 15.04 7.89
C TYR A 120 3.02 16.35 7.12
N LEU A 121 2.02 17.17 7.44
CA LEU A 121 1.88 18.49 6.85
C LEU A 121 3.04 19.41 7.26
N LEU A 122 3.20 20.46 6.50
CA LEU A 122 4.12 21.55 6.85
C LEU A 122 3.68 22.22 8.15
N GLU A 123 4.59 23.00 8.74
CA GLU A 123 4.35 23.68 10.01
C GLU A 123 3.11 24.58 9.97
N ASN A 124 2.29 24.48 11.03
CA ASN A 124 1.05 25.23 11.23
C ASN A 124 -0.02 25.00 10.14
N ASP A 125 -0.10 23.78 9.65
CA ASP A 125 -1.13 23.37 8.70
C ASP A 125 -2.08 22.32 9.31
N PHE A 126 -3.30 22.24 8.77
CA PHE A 126 -4.34 21.32 9.20
C PHE A 126 -5.14 20.82 8.00
N LYS A 127 -5.29 19.52 7.88
CA LYS A 127 -6.06 18.87 6.80
C LYS A 127 -6.95 17.78 7.37
N VAL A 128 -8.20 17.78 6.91
CA VAL A 128 -9.13 16.66 7.03
C VAL A 128 -9.48 16.20 5.62
N ASP A 129 -9.43 14.93 5.38
CA ASP A 129 -9.87 14.33 4.13
C ASP A 129 -10.86 13.19 4.40
N ILE A 130 -11.85 13.09 3.53
CA ILE A 130 -12.84 12.02 3.52
C ILE A 130 -12.89 11.49 2.09
N GLU A 131 -12.72 10.20 1.95
CA GLU A 131 -12.81 9.49 0.68
C GLU A 131 -13.86 8.40 0.80
N SER A 132 -14.69 8.24 -0.23
CA SER A 132 -15.62 7.12 -0.31
C SER A 132 -15.80 6.70 -1.76
N LEU A 133 -15.68 5.40 -2.00
CA LEU A 133 -15.83 4.77 -3.29
C LEU A 133 -16.79 3.60 -3.19
N TYR A 134 -17.75 3.54 -4.09
CA TYR A 134 -18.62 2.39 -4.27
C TYR A 134 -18.22 1.62 -5.53
N ASN A 135 -17.95 0.33 -5.38
CA ASN A 135 -17.65 -0.57 -6.48
C ASN A 135 -18.87 -1.44 -6.82
N THR A 136 -19.38 -1.28 -8.03
CA THR A 136 -20.55 -2.05 -8.50
C THR A 136 -20.24 -3.52 -8.74
N ASN A 137 -19.00 -3.85 -9.13
CA ASN A 137 -18.59 -5.21 -9.49
C ASN A 137 -18.67 -6.22 -8.33
N TYR A 138 -18.55 -5.76 -7.10
CA TYR A 138 -18.68 -6.59 -5.90
C TYR A 138 -19.58 -5.93 -4.85
N SER A 139 -20.41 -4.97 -5.29
CA SER A 139 -21.35 -4.24 -4.44
C SER A 139 -20.73 -3.76 -3.13
N GLY A 140 -19.54 -3.20 -3.21
CA GLY A 140 -18.71 -2.90 -2.04
C GLY A 140 -18.42 -1.43 -1.85
N ILE A 141 -18.21 -1.05 -0.59
CA ILE A 141 -17.82 0.30 -0.16
C ILE A 141 -16.37 0.28 0.30
N ASN A 142 -15.60 1.26 -0.15
CA ASN A 142 -14.28 1.58 0.37
C ASN A 142 -14.30 3.03 0.82
N SER A 143 -14.13 3.27 2.12
CA SER A 143 -14.20 4.61 2.69
C SER A 143 -13.08 4.85 3.68
N SER A 144 -12.62 6.09 3.74
CA SER A 144 -11.62 6.52 4.71
C SER A 144 -11.86 7.95 5.18
N VAL A 145 -11.45 8.22 6.41
CA VAL A 145 -11.37 9.55 6.99
C VAL A 145 -10.00 9.74 7.60
N GLY A 146 -9.38 10.87 7.30
CA GLY A 146 -8.04 11.21 7.78
C GLY A 146 -7.98 12.61 8.38
N ILE A 147 -7.15 12.75 9.40
CA ILE A 147 -6.75 14.04 9.99
C ILE A 147 -5.23 14.08 9.98
N ASN A 148 -4.67 15.15 9.48
CA ASN A 148 -3.24 15.41 9.46
C ASN A 148 -3.01 16.86 9.86
N THR A 149 -2.16 17.10 10.86
CA THR A 149 -1.87 18.44 11.34
C THR A 149 -0.45 18.54 11.87
N THR A 150 0.14 19.70 11.72
CA THR A 150 1.43 20.04 12.30
C THR A 150 1.33 21.38 12.99
N MET A 151 1.58 21.40 14.29
CA MET A 151 1.60 22.60 15.13
C MET A 151 3.00 22.80 15.70
N ASN A 152 3.67 23.87 15.28
CA ASN A 152 5.07 24.14 15.63
C ASN A 152 5.97 22.94 15.27
N LYS A 153 6.43 22.21 16.27
CA LYS A 153 7.35 21.08 16.15
C LYS A 153 6.66 19.72 16.21
N PHE A 154 5.37 19.69 16.51
CA PHE A 154 4.62 18.46 16.69
C PHE A 154 3.70 18.21 15.51
N SER A 155 3.74 17.01 14.99
CA SER A 155 2.87 16.52 13.93
C SER A 155 1.99 15.40 14.45
N LEU A 156 0.75 15.38 14.02
CA LEU A 156 -0.23 14.34 14.34
C LEU A 156 -0.90 13.89 13.04
N LEU A 157 -1.01 12.59 12.88
CA LEU A 157 -1.72 11.96 11.79
C LEU A 157 -2.60 10.85 12.36
N ALA A 158 -3.87 10.83 12.00
CA ALA A 158 -4.78 9.74 12.32
C ALA A 158 -5.67 9.45 11.11
N ARG A 159 -5.83 8.18 10.78
CA ARG A 159 -6.68 7.73 9.67
C ARG A 159 -7.42 6.46 10.04
N ALA A 160 -8.71 6.43 9.72
CA ALA A 160 -9.55 5.23 9.79
C ALA A 160 -10.06 4.91 8.40
N SER A 161 -10.01 3.64 8.02
CA SER A 161 -10.46 3.19 6.71
C SER A 161 -11.22 1.87 6.84
N ILE A 162 -12.22 1.69 5.99
CA ILE A 162 -13.03 0.47 5.91
C ILE A 162 -13.19 0.04 4.45
N ILE A 163 -13.17 -1.26 4.24
CA ILE A 163 -13.67 -1.89 3.01
C ILE A 163 -14.70 -2.92 3.46
N ASP A 164 -15.86 -2.90 2.80
CA ASP A 164 -16.88 -3.94 2.94
C ASP A 164 -17.32 -4.32 1.53
N ALA A 165 -17.07 -5.55 1.12
CA ALA A 165 -17.26 -6.02 -0.23
C ALA A 165 -17.95 -7.37 -0.26
N GLY A 166 -19.01 -7.47 -1.05
CA GLY A 166 -19.69 -8.72 -1.36
C GLY A 166 -18.92 -9.59 -2.36
N ASP A 167 -19.53 -10.68 -2.75
CA ASP A 167 -18.99 -11.55 -3.79
C ASP A 167 -18.95 -10.81 -5.13
N TYR A 168 -17.86 -11.01 -5.92
CA TYR A 168 -17.71 -10.29 -7.17
C TYR A 168 -18.46 -10.97 -8.33
N GLU A 169 -18.95 -10.13 -9.25
CA GLU A 169 -19.61 -10.59 -10.47
C GLU A 169 -18.58 -10.75 -11.62
N SER A 170 -18.57 -11.93 -12.22
CA SER A 170 -17.85 -12.24 -13.46
C SER A 170 -18.82 -12.26 -14.64
N PRO A 171 -18.34 -12.21 -15.89
CA PRO A 171 -19.20 -12.33 -17.08
C PRO A 171 -20.04 -13.63 -17.13
N VAL A 172 -19.66 -14.64 -16.36
CA VAL A 172 -20.36 -15.95 -16.30
C VAL A 172 -21.20 -16.11 -15.05
N GLY A 173 -21.25 -15.11 -14.13
CA GLY A 173 -22.05 -15.11 -12.92
C GLY A 173 -21.27 -14.69 -11.68
N VAL A 174 -21.93 -14.77 -10.53
CA VAL A 174 -21.34 -14.44 -9.22
C VAL A 174 -20.34 -15.53 -8.83
N VAL A 175 -19.17 -15.11 -8.37
CA VAL A 175 -18.14 -16.02 -7.82
C VAL A 175 -18.30 -16.02 -6.30
N GLU A 176 -18.85 -17.11 -5.80
CA GLU A 176 -19.14 -17.29 -4.37
C GLU A 176 -17.85 -17.35 -3.52
N ASN A 177 -17.98 -16.97 -2.25
CA ASN A 177 -16.89 -16.94 -1.27
C ASN A 177 -15.72 -16.00 -1.67
N THR A 178 -16.02 -14.89 -2.30
CA THR A 178 -15.01 -13.85 -2.63
C THR A 178 -15.24 -12.55 -1.87
N LYS A 179 -16.24 -12.51 -1.01
CA LYS A 179 -16.51 -11.35 -0.13
C LYS A 179 -15.32 -11.09 0.79
N PHE A 180 -15.05 -9.84 1.07
CA PHE A 180 -14.02 -9.46 2.02
C PHE A 180 -14.39 -8.17 2.76
N ASP A 181 -13.95 -8.08 4.00
CA ASP A 181 -13.99 -6.86 4.78
C ASP A 181 -12.62 -6.54 5.36
N MET A 182 -12.34 -5.27 5.49
CA MET A 182 -11.09 -4.77 6.05
C MET A 182 -11.36 -3.51 6.86
N THR A 183 -10.77 -3.45 8.04
CA THR A 183 -10.74 -2.24 8.87
C THR A 183 -9.28 -1.90 9.16
N ASP A 184 -8.90 -0.67 8.90
CA ASP A 184 -7.52 -0.21 9.01
C ASP A 184 -7.46 1.10 9.80
N PHE A 185 -6.57 1.17 10.79
CA PHE A 185 -6.29 2.37 11.56
C PHE A 185 -4.80 2.70 11.49
N LYS A 186 -4.49 3.90 11.06
CA LYS A 186 -3.13 4.44 11.00
C LYS A 186 -3.04 5.64 11.93
N PHE A 187 -1.99 5.65 12.71
CA PHE A 187 -1.71 6.73 13.65
C PHE A 187 -0.24 7.09 13.57
N GLY A 188 0.06 8.38 13.61
CA GLY A 188 1.42 8.91 13.60
C GLY A 188 1.58 10.10 14.49
N ILE A 189 2.70 10.16 15.23
CA ILE A 189 3.15 11.32 15.97
C ILE A 189 4.57 11.63 15.53
N GLY A 190 4.80 12.86 15.08
CA GLY A 190 6.10 13.38 14.72
C GLY A 190 6.54 14.51 15.63
N PHE A 191 7.83 14.58 15.89
CA PHE A 191 8.48 15.72 16.49
C PHE A 191 9.65 16.13 15.61
N ASN A 192 9.69 17.39 15.20
CA ASN A 192 10.75 17.92 14.36
C ASN A 192 11.32 19.21 14.94
N SER A 193 12.64 19.22 15.15
CA SER A 193 13.40 20.38 15.62
C SER A 193 14.68 20.50 14.80
N LYS A 194 15.34 21.65 14.81
CA LYS A 194 16.58 21.89 14.05
C LYS A 194 17.69 20.85 14.29
N SER A 195 17.73 20.25 15.46
CA SER A 195 18.79 19.32 15.87
C SER A 195 18.32 17.88 16.08
N PHE A 196 17.00 17.62 16.07
CA PHE A 196 16.46 16.31 16.37
C PHE A 196 15.09 16.13 15.73
N SER A 197 14.88 14.98 15.10
CA SER A 197 13.58 14.55 14.61
C SER A 197 13.26 13.14 15.11
N SER A 198 11.99 12.89 15.43
CA SER A 198 11.48 11.59 15.86
C SER A 198 10.11 11.35 15.24
N ASP A 199 9.85 10.13 14.81
CA ASP A 199 8.59 9.70 14.22
C ASP A 199 8.17 8.37 14.84
N LEU A 200 6.94 8.31 15.33
CA LEU A 200 6.31 7.08 15.80
C LEU A 200 5.06 6.85 14.97
N ARG A 201 5.00 5.70 14.28
CA ARG A 201 3.84 5.29 13.49
C ARG A 201 3.31 3.95 13.98
N MET A 202 2.00 3.83 14.00
CA MET A 202 1.29 2.61 14.40
C MET A 202 0.21 2.30 13.36
N ASN A 203 0.11 1.03 13.00
CA ASN A 203 -0.95 0.52 12.12
C ASN A 203 -1.64 -0.65 12.79
N PHE A 204 -2.96 -0.65 12.70
CA PHE A 204 -3.80 -1.77 13.07
C PHE A 204 -4.66 -2.14 11.88
N ASN A 205 -4.55 -3.38 11.43
CA ASN A 205 -5.34 -3.93 10.36
C ASN A 205 -6.07 -5.17 10.83
N CYS A 206 -7.34 -5.26 10.48
CA CYS A 206 -8.16 -6.47 10.68
C CYS A 206 -8.89 -6.74 9.37
N SER A 207 -8.73 -7.93 8.82
CA SER A 207 -9.37 -8.34 7.58
C SER A 207 -9.98 -9.73 7.70
N ASN A 208 -11.13 -9.93 7.05
CA ASN A 208 -11.73 -11.23 6.82
C ASN A 208 -11.86 -11.43 5.32
N LEU A 209 -11.31 -12.51 4.82
CA LEU A 209 -11.20 -12.79 3.40
C LEU A 209 -11.96 -14.07 3.07
N GLY A 210 -12.87 -14.00 2.12
CA GLY A 210 -13.48 -15.18 1.51
C GLY A 210 -12.48 -15.85 0.56
N ILE A 211 -12.42 -17.17 0.60
CA ILE A 211 -11.56 -17.98 -0.27
C ILE A 211 -12.48 -18.77 -1.20
N PRO A 212 -12.49 -18.49 -2.51
CA PRO A 212 -13.31 -19.25 -3.44
C PRO A 212 -12.83 -20.69 -3.51
N HIS A 213 -13.76 -21.63 -3.40
CA HIS A 213 -13.49 -23.04 -3.65
C HIS A 213 -13.45 -23.30 -5.16
N SER A 214 -12.38 -23.94 -5.60
CA SER A 214 -12.20 -24.43 -6.99
C SER A 214 -13.03 -25.68 -7.24
#